data_1a8a16458bceef959ca74f39dea1d2b9
#
_entry.id   1a8a16458bceef959ca74f39dea1d2b9
#
_cell.length_a   1.000
_cell.length_b   1.000
_cell.length_c   1.000
_cell.angle_alpha   90.00
_cell.angle_beta   90.00
_cell.angle_gamma   90.00
#
_symmetry.space_group_name_H-M   'P 1'
#
loop_
_entity.id
_entity.type
_entity.pdbx_description
1 polymer ?
#
loop_
_entity_poly.entity_id
_entity_poly.type
_entity_poly.pdbx_seq_one_letter_code
_entity_poly.pdbx_strand_id
1 'polypeptide(L)'
;MTYIPAVTANVSVGNSTTTVLGSGATFTGTPEDVSQYASLSVSYYVQPYTATGNIFVQFSNTASPFYPVSNVVTPVTSVTSNGFTLDFTMICQYFRVSYINDSTPQTALMIQSIYHPQARIAVKTNRTAELFTDYTDCIDTRSLLWGKTLGGGKYEQIASNGDNSLVTTVVEPRGAFGAMDVSQDTPTCQVDFIYGINTNLTSNTTASGGLVQWYNGMANVATVATVSSSASLLSQRYVRYRPGEGVKGRFTAMFTTGVAGNTQLAGLASGTVDGLFWGYNGTSFGIMYRNRSVDTWIPQASWNIDPMMGGPLSASGQILDPTKLNVYQIKYQYLGGGNMFFYVLNGITGRFDLVHLIRNANTVTVSNFRNPSMNMLWTTYNSVSSTAVCKVSGGSCALFVEGVRTFLGPLVSEDAYLTAVPNTTLTSVLAVRNATTFNGIANRAFIHLRSVSVAINGGSTATIVILRILRNYTSGPTTFLATNGTTGDNGVTITNGQSCTSTSVPAPTSYVTVSGGSQVFSTVVSATSLATFDLTPYDISIFPGDTISFAAFGTASTPLVGVTAVWNEDI
;
A
#
# COMPACT_ATOMS: atom_id res chain seq x y z
N MET A 1 30.79 3.29 7.60
CA MET A 1 30.98 4.55 8.36
C MET A 1 31.48 4.19 9.74
N THR A 2 32.67 4.63 10.09
CA THR A 2 33.24 4.44 11.43
C THR A 2 32.47 5.36 12.37
N TYR A 3 31.89 4.82 13.42
CA TYR A 3 31.20 5.59 14.46
C TYR A 3 32.24 6.44 15.19
N ILE A 4 32.19 7.75 15.03
CA ILE A 4 32.97 8.68 15.85
C ILE A 4 32.15 8.90 17.11
N PRO A 5 32.61 8.49 18.31
CA PRO A 5 31.89 8.76 19.54
C PRO A 5 31.75 10.26 19.75
N ALA A 6 30.59 10.70 20.26
CA ALA A 6 30.37 12.11 20.60
C ALA A 6 31.41 12.56 21.64
N VAL A 7 32.27 13.50 21.28
CA VAL A 7 33.23 14.11 22.21
C VAL A 7 32.46 15.06 23.12
N THR A 8 32.49 14.83 24.42
CA THR A 8 31.90 15.73 25.42
C THR A 8 32.81 16.93 25.69
N ALA A 9 32.26 18.04 26.12
CA ALA A 9 33.05 19.17 26.59
C ALA A 9 34.04 18.70 27.68
N ASN A 10 35.29 19.06 27.55
CA ASN A 10 36.35 18.63 28.46
C ASN A 10 37.10 19.81 29.02
N VAL A 11 37.43 19.77 30.33
CA VAL A 11 38.27 20.76 31.00
C VAL A 11 39.74 20.39 30.77
N SER A 12 40.52 21.33 30.26
CA SER A 12 41.94 21.18 30.12
C SER A 12 42.62 21.13 31.48
N VAL A 13 43.36 20.07 31.77
CA VAL A 13 44.14 19.99 33.02
C VAL A 13 45.43 20.77 32.87
N GLY A 14 46.09 20.71 31.72
CA GLY A 14 47.35 21.35 31.48
C GLY A 14 47.27 22.87 31.26
N ASN A 15 46.09 23.36 30.87
CA ASN A 15 45.84 24.80 30.62
C ASN A 15 44.84 25.42 31.60
N SER A 16 44.71 24.83 32.79
CA SER A 16 43.92 25.34 33.88
C SER A 16 44.74 25.39 35.17
N THR A 17 44.54 26.43 36.02
CA THR A 17 45.24 26.54 37.28
C THR A 17 44.43 27.38 38.28
N THR A 18 44.61 27.06 39.57
CA THR A 18 44.12 27.86 40.72
C THR A 18 45.29 28.31 41.58
N THR A 19 46.54 28.05 41.15
CA THR A 19 47.73 28.43 41.88
C THR A 19 47.97 29.92 41.79
N VAL A 20 47.97 30.60 42.92
CA VAL A 20 48.24 32.03 43.00
C VAL A 20 49.65 32.38 42.62
N LEU A 21 49.83 33.49 41.93
CA LEU A 21 51.15 33.94 41.43
C LEU A 21 51.63 35.16 42.21
N GLY A 22 52.93 35.15 42.50
CA GLY A 22 53.63 36.32 43.02
C GLY A 22 53.78 37.42 41.96
N SER A 23 54.34 38.58 42.38
CA SER A 23 54.66 39.68 41.48
C SER A 23 55.65 39.20 40.38
N GLY A 24 55.30 39.48 39.12
CA GLY A 24 56.10 39.12 37.95
C GLY A 24 56.12 37.63 37.62
N ALA A 25 55.43 36.77 38.37
CA ALA A 25 55.40 35.32 38.14
C ALA A 25 54.50 34.97 36.98
N THR A 26 54.80 33.84 36.33
CA THR A 26 54.12 33.38 35.11
C THR A 26 53.58 31.96 35.30
N PHE A 27 52.32 31.75 34.87
CA PHE A 27 51.80 30.45 34.57
C PHE A 27 51.95 30.19 33.09
N THR A 28 52.43 29.00 32.72
CA THR A 28 52.48 28.54 31.32
C THR A 28 51.94 27.13 31.26
N GLY A 29 50.82 26.99 30.59
CA GLY A 29 50.17 25.70 30.34
C GLY A 29 50.98 24.80 29.37
N THR A 30 50.58 23.55 29.28
CA THR A 30 51.20 22.57 28.38
C THR A 30 50.53 22.57 27.01
N PRO A 31 51.27 22.38 25.89
CA PRO A 31 50.66 22.19 24.59
C PRO A 31 49.75 20.96 24.60
N GLU A 32 48.49 21.12 24.32
CA GLU A 32 47.48 20.04 24.20
C GLU A 32 46.95 19.93 22.77
N ASP A 33 46.77 18.71 22.29
CA ASP A 33 46.18 18.45 20.98
C ASP A 33 44.66 18.70 21.05
N VAL A 34 44.21 19.67 20.29
CA VAL A 34 42.81 20.14 20.25
C VAL A 34 42.13 19.87 18.91
N SER A 35 42.73 19.01 18.08
CA SER A 35 42.23 18.68 16.73
C SER A 35 40.81 18.08 16.72
N GLN A 36 40.34 17.55 17.85
CA GLN A 36 39.00 16.94 18.00
C GLN A 36 37.92 17.97 18.42
N TYR A 37 38.33 19.20 18.74
CA TYR A 37 37.44 20.21 19.27
C TYR A 37 37.23 21.35 18.28
N ALA A 38 36.04 21.93 18.29
CA ALA A 38 35.70 23.00 17.36
C ALA A 38 35.90 24.39 17.97
N SER A 39 35.79 24.53 19.31
CA SER A 39 36.01 25.79 20.02
C SER A 39 36.54 25.57 21.42
N LEU A 40 37.03 26.65 21.99
CA LEU A 40 37.61 26.72 23.31
C LEU A 40 37.04 27.93 24.06
N SER A 41 36.72 27.76 25.36
CA SER A 41 36.42 28.85 26.28
C SER A 41 37.55 28.91 27.33
N VAL A 42 38.13 30.09 27.52
CA VAL A 42 39.11 30.36 28.57
C VAL A 42 38.46 31.32 29.57
N SER A 43 38.19 30.84 30.78
CA SER A 43 37.68 31.65 31.87
C SER A 43 38.78 32.07 32.79
N TYR A 44 38.75 33.31 33.23
CA TYR A 44 39.77 33.93 34.07
C TYR A 44 39.12 34.68 35.26
N TYR A 45 39.74 34.52 36.43
CA TYR A 45 39.38 35.23 37.66
C TYR A 45 40.60 35.49 38.52
N VAL A 46 40.76 36.68 39.08
CA VAL A 46 41.89 37.06 39.94
C VAL A 46 41.47 37.93 41.12
N GLN A 47 42.16 37.76 42.23
CA GLN A 47 42.11 38.69 43.38
C GLN A 47 43.50 39.02 43.88
N PRO A 48 43.79 40.23 44.45
CA PRO A 48 42.82 41.34 44.48
C PRO A 48 42.56 41.90 43.08
N TYR A 49 41.43 42.56 42.88
CA TYR A 49 41.03 43.11 41.56
C TYR A 49 42.01 44.20 41.04
N THR A 50 42.92 44.63 41.86
CA THR A 50 44.02 45.55 41.49
C THR A 50 45.23 44.81 40.85
N ALA A 51 45.25 43.48 40.91
CA ALA A 51 46.28 42.70 40.24
C ALA A 51 46.07 42.79 38.73
N THR A 52 47.06 43.30 38.06
CA THR A 52 47.12 43.40 36.57
C THR A 52 47.99 42.34 35.99
N GLY A 53 47.84 42.08 34.71
CA GLY A 53 48.63 41.08 34.00
C GLY A 53 48.19 40.92 32.56
N ASN A 54 48.76 39.94 31.89
CA ASN A 54 48.38 39.58 30.51
C ASN A 54 48.11 38.10 30.41
N ILE A 55 46.96 37.74 29.86
CA ILE A 55 46.64 36.38 29.46
C ILE A 55 46.92 36.22 27.97
N PHE A 56 47.67 35.16 27.62
CA PHE A 56 48.03 34.81 26.26
C PHE A 56 47.35 33.50 25.90
N VAL A 57 46.54 33.52 24.86
CA VAL A 57 45.94 32.35 24.27
C VAL A 57 46.70 32.06 22.98
N GLN A 58 47.39 30.94 22.94
CA GLN A 58 48.38 30.62 21.90
C GLN A 58 47.99 29.36 21.16
N PHE A 59 48.04 29.41 19.84
CA PHE A 59 47.77 28.27 18.93
C PHE A 59 49.03 27.94 18.11
N SER A 60 49.29 26.64 17.91
CA SER A 60 50.44 26.15 17.15
C SER A 60 50.08 24.89 16.35
N ASN A 61 50.79 24.65 15.26
CA ASN A 61 50.70 23.41 14.50
C ASN A 61 51.70 22.34 14.99
N THR A 62 52.56 22.67 15.96
CA THR A 62 53.54 21.78 16.55
C THR A 62 53.51 21.82 18.07
N ALA A 63 53.63 20.65 18.71
CA ALA A 63 53.65 20.54 20.16
C ALA A 63 55.05 20.86 20.74
N SER A 64 56.11 20.42 20.09
CA SER A 64 57.50 20.62 20.55
C SER A 64 58.44 20.68 19.33
N PRO A 65 59.20 21.77 19.14
CA PRO A 65 59.00 23.03 19.86
C PRO A 65 57.65 23.70 19.54
N PHE A 66 57.05 24.36 20.52
CA PHE A 66 55.79 25.08 20.35
C PHE A 66 56.06 26.45 19.73
N TYR A 67 55.72 26.61 18.47
CA TYR A 67 55.81 27.88 17.75
C TYR A 67 54.38 28.46 17.57
N PRO A 68 54.04 29.55 18.32
CA PRO A 68 52.73 30.16 18.19
C PRO A 68 52.52 30.73 16.78
N VAL A 69 51.55 30.18 16.05
CA VAL A 69 51.07 30.74 14.78
C VAL A 69 50.08 31.86 15.02
N SER A 70 49.31 31.78 16.13
CA SER A 70 48.47 32.82 16.61
C SER A 70 48.68 33.00 18.11
N ASN A 71 48.77 34.27 18.54
CA ASN A 71 48.96 34.67 19.93
C ASN A 71 48.01 35.82 20.25
N VAL A 72 46.88 35.51 20.89
CA VAL A 72 45.92 36.51 21.32
C VAL A 72 46.30 36.94 22.72
N VAL A 73 46.63 38.21 22.87
CA VAL A 73 46.99 38.85 24.16
C VAL A 73 45.81 39.65 24.67
N THR A 74 45.32 39.30 25.85
CA THR A 74 44.24 40.08 26.52
C THR A 74 44.81 40.68 27.79
N PRO A 75 44.92 42.03 27.87
CA PRO A 75 45.34 42.69 29.08
C PRO A 75 44.29 42.49 30.17
N VAL A 76 44.75 42.10 31.34
CA VAL A 76 43.90 42.06 32.56
C VAL A 76 44.07 43.36 33.28
N THR A 77 43.20 44.31 33.05
CA THR A 77 43.13 45.59 33.72
C THR A 77 41.99 45.57 34.69
N SER A 78 42.24 45.91 35.97
CA SER A 78 41.27 45.99 37.10
C SER A 78 39.84 45.46 36.83
N VAL A 79 39.63 44.20 37.13
CA VAL A 79 38.32 43.55 36.89
C VAL A 79 37.37 43.86 38.03
N THR A 80 36.28 44.51 37.74
CA THR A 80 35.20 44.70 38.71
C THR A 80 34.44 43.37 38.86
N SER A 81 34.70 42.67 39.94
CA SER A 81 33.91 41.65 40.65
C SER A 81 33.68 40.24 40.05
N ASN A 82 33.76 39.92 38.78
CA ASN A 82 33.32 38.59 38.32
C ASN A 82 34.09 38.05 37.11
N GLY A 83 35.36 37.87 37.13
CA GLY A 83 36.08 37.23 36.06
C GLY A 83 35.53 37.43 34.62
N PHE A 84 36.18 37.00 33.61
CA PHE A 84 35.69 37.03 32.24
C PHE A 84 35.97 35.70 31.54
N THR A 85 35.23 35.45 30.48
CA THR A 85 35.45 34.28 29.60
C THR A 85 35.71 34.76 28.18
N LEU A 86 36.73 34.17 27.55
CA LEU A 86 37.10 34.40 26.17
C LEU A 86 36.77 33.12 25.39
N ASP A 87 36.05 33.24 24.28
CA ASP A 87 35.73 32.13 23.39
C ASP A 87 36.57 32.23 22.11
N PHE A 88 37.14 31.09 21.68
CA PHE A 88 37.98 30.98 20.51
C PHE A 88 37.52 29.85 19.62
N THR A 89 37.62 30.04 18.31
CA THR A 89 37.54 28.95 17.34
C THR A 89 38.90 28.29 17.23
N MET A 90 38.95 26.95 17.14
CA MET A 90 40.21 26.23 16.97
C MET A 90 40.71 26.44 15.54
N ILE A 91 41.96 26.98 15.45
CA ILE A 91 42.60 27.31 14.16
C ILE A 91 43.85 26.49 13.90
N CYS A 92 44.40 25.79 14.92
CA CYS A 92 45.60 24.98 14.85
C CYS A 92 45.43 23.68 15.64
N GLN A 93 46.34 22.74 15.47
CA GLN A 93 46.30 21.44 16.13
C GLN A 93 46.54 21.52 17.64
N TYR A 94 47.44 22.42 18.07
CA TYR A 94 47.86 22.56 19.48
C TYR A 94 47.50 23.89 20.03
N PHE A 95 47.20 23.92 21.35
CA PHE A 95 46.80 25.08 22.11
C PHE A 95 47.53 25.10 23.45
N ARG A 96 47.84 26.29 23.95
CA ARG A 96 48.22 26.53 25.36
C ARG A 96 47.79 27.92 25.82
N VAL A 97 47.62 28.04 27.14
CA VAL A 97 47.41 29.33 27.82
C VAL A 97 48.66 29.71 28.59
N SER A 98 49.05 30.97 28.55
CA SER A 98 50.08 31.54 29.46
C SER A 98 49.49 32.78 30.10
N TYR A 99 49.82 33.03 31.36
CA TYR A 99 49.43 34.22 32.08
C TYR A 99 50.65 34.78 32.78
N ILE A 100 50.90 36.08 32.63
CA ILE A 100 51.99 36.82 33.32
C ILE A 100 51.31 37.78 34.31
N ASN A 101 51.59 37.55 35.60
CA ASN A 101 51.17 38.46 36.66
C ASN A 101 52.08 39.68 36.68
N ASP A 102 51.46 40.87 36.86
CA ASP A 102 52.23 42.10 36.91
C ASP A 102 52.82 42.34 38.33
N SER A 103 52.79 43.51 38.85
CA SER A 103 53.51 43.92 40.08
C SER A 103 52.77 43.54 41.38
N THR A 104 51.50 43.21 41.34
CA THR A 104 50.71 42.92 42.55
C THR A 104 50.57 41.40 42.80
N PRO A 105 51.04 40.90 43.97
CA PRO A 105 50.84 39.50 44.33
C PRO A 105 49.34 39.14 44.39
N GLN A 106 49.00 37.97 43.87
CA GLN A 106 47.62 37.48 43.88
C GLN A 106 47.25 36.81 45.20
N THR A 107 45.99 36.95 45.63
CA THR A 107 45.42 36.20 46.76
C THR A 107 44.49 35.09 46.29
N ALA A 108 43.96 35.19 45.08
CA ALA A 108 43.26 34.13 44.38
C ALA A 108 43.47 34.25 42.87
N LEU A 109 43.58 33.11 42.21
CA LEU A 109 43.66 32.98 40.75
C LEU A 109 42.84 31.78 40.32
N MET A 110 42.11 31.92 39.23
CA MET A 110 41.53 30.80 38.49
C MET A 110 41.65 31.07 37.00
N ILE A 111 42.31 30.16 36.30
CA ILE A 111 42.29 30.04 34.85
C ILE A 111 41.70 28.67 34.55
N GLN A 112 40.65 28.62 33.76
CA GLN A 112 39.99 27.39 33.35
C GLN A 112 39.78 27.38 31.84
N SER A 113 40.35 26.39 31.16
CA SER A 113 40.16 26.18 29.73
C SER A 113 39.24 25.00 29.50
N ILE A 114 38.18 25.19 28.71
CA ILE A 114 37.16 24.18 28.39
C ILE A 114 37.10 24.01 26.89
N TYR A 115 37.25 22.76 26.41
CA TYR A 115 37.15 22.39 25.02
C TYR A 115 35.74 22.00 24.69
N HIS A 116 35.20 22.48 23.56
CA HIS A 116 33.86 22.18 23.06
C HIS A 116 33.93 21.39 21.75
N PRO A 117 33.21 20.27 21.66
CA PRO A 117 33.20 19.43 20.45
C PRO A 117 32.42 20.07 19.28
N GLN A 118 31.61 21.08 19.57
CA GLN A 118 30.86 21.85 18.59
C GLN A 118 31.25 23.33 18.68
N ALA A 119 31.37 23.98 17.51
CA ALA A 119 31.59 25.41 17.46
C ALA A 119 30.41 26.12 18.18
N ARG A 120 30.73 26.88 19.23
CA ARG A 120 29.76 27.85 19.75
C ARG A 120 29.60 28.94 18.70
N ILE A 121 28.52 28.85 17.91
CA ILE A 121 28.14 29.96 17.05
C ILE A 121 27.74 31.11 17.97
N ALA A 122 28.60 32.10 18.10
CA ALA A 122 28.20 33.38 18.68
C ALA A 122 27.13 33.95 17.72
N VAL A 123 25.85 33.80 18.09
CA VAL A 123 24.76 34.49 17.41
C VAL A 123 24.97 35.97 17.67
N LYS A 124 25.63 36.68 16.77
CA LYS A 124 25.60 38.14 16.75
C LYS A 124 24.17 38.56 16.43
N THR A 125 23.41 38.88 17.46
CA THR A 125 22.00 39.31 17.39
C THR A 125 21.81 40.71 16.80
N ASN A 126 22.78 41.28 16.11
CA ASN A 126 22.67 42.56 15.44
C ASN A 126 23.25 42.46 13.99
N ARG A 127 22.50 41.80 13.12
CA ARG A 127 22.52 42.14 11.70
C ARG A 127 21.17 42.73 11.33
N THR A 128 21.10 44.03 11.21
CA THR A 128 20.16 44.69 10.31
C THR A 128 20.25 43.97 8.97
N ALA A 129 19.08 43.62 8.41
CA ALA A 129 19.00 42.98 7.10
C ALA A 129 19.64 43.89 6.05
N GLU A 130 20.92 43.68 5.75
CA GLU A 130 21.53 44.22 4.57
C GLU A 130 21.11 43.32 3.41
N LEU A 131 20.50 43.93 2.42
CA LEU A 131 20.17 43.31 1.16
C LEU A 131 21.49 42.86 0.51
N PHE A 132 21.76 41.55 0.46
CA PHE A 132 22.92 41.03 -0.24
C PHE A 132 22.68 41.22 -1.74
N THR A 133 23.38 42.16 -2.33
CA THR A 133 23.36 42.43 -3.77
C THR A 133 24.47 41.74 -4.54
N ASP A 134 25.33 40.97 -3.84
CA ASP A 134 26.43 40.24 -4.47
C ASP A 134 26.55 38.82 -3.92
N TYR A 135 26.54 37.84 -4.83
CA TYR A 135 26.64 36.40 -4.52
C TYR A 135 28.01 35.96 -4.04
N THR A 136 29.00 36.83 -4.07
CA THR A 136 30.39 36.53 -3.69
C THR A 136 30.66 36.58 -2.18
N ASP A 137 29.77 37.20 -1.38
CA ASP A 137 29.90 37.32 0.07
C ASP A 137 29.05 36.32 0.87
N CYS A 138 28.45 35.34 0.20
CA CYS A 138 27.80 34.24 0.91
C CYS A 138 28.86 33.37 1.57
N ILE A 139 29.03 33.54 2.89
CA ILE A 139 29.63 32.48 3.71
C ILE A 139 28.77 31.26 3.45
N ASP A 140 29.37 30.25 2.83
CA ASP A 140 28.74 28.94 2.56
C ASP A 140 28.42 28.26 3.91
N THR A 141 27.39 28.78 4.59
CA THR A 141 26.80 28.10 5.74
C THR A 141 26.05 26.90 5.18
N ARG A 142 26.73 25.80 5.00
CA ARG A 142 26.09 24.50 4.76
C ARG A 142 25.25 24.16 5.99
N SER A 143 24.07 24.76 6.08
CA SER A 143 23.04 24.29 7.00
C SER A 143 22.53 22.96 6.44
N LEU A 144 23.07 21.87 6.96
CA LEU A 144 22.58 20.54 6.69
C LEU A 144 21.18 20.45 7.30
N LEU A 145 20.15 20.52 6.45
CA LEU A 145 18.80 20.28 6.89
C LEU A 145 18.63 18.78 7.08
N TRP A 146 18.32 18.35 8.31
CA TRP A 146 18.15 16.96 8.67
C TRP A 146 16.67 16.66 8.87
N GLY A 147 16.14 15.66 8.17
CA GLY A 147 14.81 15.12 8.39
C GLY A 147 14.86 13.85 9.23
N LYS A 148 13.89 13.67 10.12
CA LYS A 148 13.73 12.41 10.85
C LYS A 148 13.11 11.38 9.93
N THR A 149 13.75 10.20 9.77
CA THR A 149 13.16 9.10 8.98
C THR A 149 11.91 8.57 9.64
N LEU A 150 10.85 8.40 8.83
CA LEU A 150 9.63 7.72 9.28
C LEU A 150 9.99 6.26 9.56
N GLY A 151 9.84 5.82 10.80
CA GLY A 151 10.02 4.43 11.19
C GLY A 151 11.40 4.01 11.71
N GLY A 152 12.40 4.90 11.73
CA GLY A 152 13.74 4.50 12.16
C GLY A 152 14.39 5.33 13.26
N GLY A 153 13.79 6.44 13.67
CA GLY A 153 14.39 7.34 14.67
C GLY A 153 15.73 7.97 14.23
N LYS A 154 16.18 7.72 13.01
CA LYS A 154 17.40 8.27 12.43
C LYS A 154 17.12 9.61 11.77
N TYR A 155 18.10 10.50 11.84
CA TYR A 155 18.08 11.74 11.07
C TYR A 155 18.88 11.52 9.78
N GLU A 156 18.30 11.87 8.66
CA GLU A 156 18.95 11.82 7.35
C GLU A 156 19.02 13.20 6.73
N GLN A 157 20.08 13.46 5.98
CA GLN A 157 20.28 14.72 5.30
C GLN A 157 19.23 14.90 4.20
N ILE A 158 18.57 16.05 4.18
CA ILE A 158 17.69 16.42 3.08
C ILE A 158 18.56 16.93 1.93
N ALA A 159 18.49 16.25 0.79
CA ALA A 159 19.27 16.59 -0.38
C ALA A 159 18.51 17.53 -1.33
N SER A 160 19.23 18.43 -2.01
CA SER A 160 18.74 19.13 -3.20
C SER A 160 19.35 18.48 -4.44
N ASN A 161 18.65 18.56 -5.57
CA ASN A 161 19.23 18.20 -6.87
C ASN A 161 20.06 19.36 -7.46
N GLY A 162 20.71 19.10 -8.60
CA GLY A 162 21.62 20.09 -9.23
C GLY A 162 20.97 21.39 -9.71
N ASP A 163 19.64 21.50 -9.69
CA ASP A 163 18.88 22.70 -10.04
C ASP A 163 18.32 23.44 -8.81
N ASN A 164 18.85 23.15 -7.61
CA ASN A 164 18.48 23.75 -6.32
C ASN A 164 17.05 23.46 -5.86
N SER A 165 16.35 22.50 -6.47
CA SER A 165 15.07 22.05 -5.96
C SER A 165 15.24 21.03 -4.83
N LEU A 166 14.38 21.10 -3.82
CA LEU A 166 14.35 20.16 -2.72
C LEU A 166 13.92 18.79 -3.23
N VAL A 167 14.77 17.77 -3.06
CA VAL A 167 14.39 16.40 -3.37
C VAL A 167 13.49 15.88 -2.25
N THR A 168 12.19 15.93 -2.48
CA THR A 168 11.20 15.32 -1.59
C THR A 168 10.68 14.03 -2.23
N THR A 169 10.77 12.94 -1.50
CA THR A 169 10.08 11.72 -1.85
C THR A 169 8.71 11.75 -1.21
N VAL A 170 7.66 11.94 -2.02
CA VAL A 170 6.29 11.81 -1.55
C VAL A 170 6.06 10.33 -1.24
N VAL A 171 5.88 9.99 0.04
CA VAL A 171 5.66 8.61 0.49
C VAL A 171 4.27 8.12 0.05
N GLU A 172 3.30 9.02 -0.02
CA GLU A 172 1.94 8.78 -0.50
C GLU A 172 1.43 10.04 -1.23
N PRO A 173 0.61 9.92 -2.27
CA PRO A 173 0.06 8.70 -2.86
C PRO A 173 0.98 8.11 -3.95
N ARG A 174 1.34 6.86 -3.82
CA ARG A 174 2.06 6.10 -4.85
C ARG A 174 1.32 4.84 -5.21
N GLY A 175 1.25 4.54 -6.48
CA GLY A 175 0.83 3.25 -6.98
C GLY A 175 1.74 2.12 -6.47
N ALA A 176 1.32 0.86 -6.66
CA ALA A 176 2.10 -0.30 -6.24
C ALA A 176 3.51 -0.33 -6.87
N PHE A 177 3.68 0.23 -8.06
CA PHE A 177 4.96 0.36 -8.76
C PHE A 177 5.72 1.66 -8.44
N GLY A 178 5.30 2.44 -7.43
CA GLY A 178 6.00 3.64 -6.99
C GLY A 178 5.74 4.90 -7.81
N ALA A 179 4.96 4.82 -8.88
CA ALA A 179 4.48 5.98 -9.61
C ALA A 179 3.62 6.85 -8.68
N MET A 180 3.69 8.17 -8.83
CA MET A 180 2.76 9.05 -8.11
C MET A 180 1.33 8.63 -8.48
N ASP A 181 0.46 8.48 -7.46
CA ASP A 181 -0.94 8.09 -7.64
C ASP A 181 -1.74 9.29 -8.16
N VAL A 182 -1.34 9.75 -9.34
CA VAL A 182 -2.06 10.75 -10.15
C VAL A 182 -3.07 10.09 -11.08
N SER A 183 -3.04 8.76 -11.18
CA SER A 183 -4.04 7.97 -11.89
C SER A 183 -5.22 7.68 -10.97
N GLN A 184 -6.41 7.79 -11.52
CA GLN A 184 -7.64 7.46 -10.81
C GLN A 184 -7.67 5.95 -10.54
N ASP A 185 -7.81 5.56 -9.26
CA ASP A 185 -8.13 4.18 -8.90
C ASP A 185 -9.45 3.77 -9.54
N THR A 186 -9.45 2.77 -10.40
CA THR A 186 -10.69 2.25 -10.99
C THR A 186 -11.24 1.10 -10.14
N PRO A 187 -12.39 1.25 -9.47
CA PRO A 187 -12.99 0.17 -8.71
C PRO A 187 -13.50 -0.93 -9.66
N THR A 188 -13.12 -2.17 -9.38
CA THR A 188 -13.58 -3.35 -10.11
C THR A 188 -14.58 -4.18 -9.33
N CYS A 189 -14.54 -4.10 -8.00
CA CYS A 189 -15.47 -4.76 -7.10
C CYS A 189 -15.72 -3.86 -5.90
N GLN A 190 -16.97 -3.61 -5.59
CA GLN A 190 -17.42 -2.90 -4.39
C GLN A 190 -18.57 -3.68 -3.77
N VAL A 191 -18.43 -4.03 -2.50
CA VAL A 191 -19.44 -4.76 -1.74
C VAL A 191 -19.57 -4.12 -0.37
N ASP A 192 -20.79 -3.80 0.02
CA ASP A 192 -21.17 -3.44 1.38
C ASP A 192 -22.22 -4.40 1.93
N PHE A 193 -22.41 -4.35 3.22
CA PHE A 193 -23.38 -5.19 3.92
C PHE A 193 -24.45 -4.38 4.66
N ILE A 194 -24.72 -3.14 4.21
CA ILE A 194 -25.70 -2.25 4.86
C ILE A 194 -27.10 -2.89 4.88
N TYR A 195 -27.51 -3.48 3.77
CA TYR A 195 -28.83 -4.09 3.60
C TYR A 195 -28.83 -5.62 3.68
N GLY A 196 -27.72 -6.24 4.06
CA GLY A 196 -27.59 -7.69 4.11
C GLY A 196 -26.52 -8.24 3.19
N ILE A 197 -26.49 -9.56 3.05
CA ILE A 197 -25.57 -10.26 2.15
C ILE A 197 -26.24 -10.41 0.79
N ASN A 198 -25.70 -9.70 -0.21
CA ASN A 198 -26.23 -9.73 -1.57
C ASN A 198 -25.62 -10.92 -2.34
N THR A 199 -26.43 -11.92 -2.62
CA THR A 199 -26.01 -13.14 -3.33
C THR A 199 -25.66 -12.91 -4.81
N ASN A 200 -26.02 -11.76 -5.39
CA ASN A 200 -25.59 -11.37 -6.73
C ASN A 200 -24.17 -10.79 -6.74
N LEU A 201 -23.67 -10.34 -5.59
CA LEU A 201 -22.32 -9.76 -5.43
C LEU A 201 -21.36 -10.69 -4.70
N THR A 202 -21.91 -11.64 -3.92
CA THR A 202 -21.12 -12.55 -3.09
C THR A 202 -21.62 -13.97 -3.23
N SER A 203 -20.72 -14.93 -3.03
CA SER A 203 -21.05 -16.35 -2.88
C SER A 203 -20.57 -16.83 -1.51
N ASN A 204 -21.31 -17.71 -0.90
CA ASN A 204 -20.95 -18.35 0.36
C ASN A 204 -20.75 -19.85 0.20
N THR A 205 -19.85 -20.39 1.00
CA THR A 205 -19.62 -21.83 1.10
C THR A 205 -19.50 -22.19 2.57
N THR A 206 -20.23 -23.21 3.00
CA THR A 206 -20.19 -23.69 4.39
C THR A 206 -20.07 -25.19 4.44
N ALA A 207 -19.40 -25.70 5.46
CA ALA A 207 -19.30 -27.13 5.74
C ALA A 207 -19.39 -27.38 7.25
N SER A 208 -19.83 -28.57 7.65
CA SER A 208 -19.91 -29.03 9.03
C SER A 208 -20.56 -27.99 9.98
N GLY A 209 -21.69 -27.40 9.54
CA GLY A 209 -22.46 -26.44 10.32
C GLY A 209 -21.91 -25.00 10.35
N GLY A 210 -20.85 -24.69 9.58
CA GLY A 210 -20.36 -23.31 9.46
C GLY A 210 -21.45 -22.34 8.98
N LEU A 211 -21.36 -21.07 9.36
CA LEU A 211 -22.39 -20.07 9.16
C LEU A 211 -21.86 -18.84 8.45
N VAL A 212 -22.67 -18.31 7.51
CA VAL A 212 -22.51 -16.98 6.93
C VAL A 212 -23.79 -16.20 7.17
N GLN A 213 -23.72 -15.17 7.99
CA GLN A 213 -24.90 -14.44 8.46
C GLN A 213 -24.66 -12.93 8.43
N TRP A 214 -25.71 -12.17 8.20
CA TRP A 214 -25.70 -10.71 8.35
C TRP A 214 -26.10 -10.33 9.79
N TYR A 215 -25.33 -9.41 10.38
CA TYR A 215 -25.66 -8.86 11.69
C TYR A 215 -25.00 -7.49 11.88
N ASN A 216 -25.75 -6.49 12.31
CA ASN A 216 -25.27 -5.13 12.59
C ASN A 216 -24.50 -4.46 11.42
N GLY A 217 -25.01 -4.60 10.19
CA GLY A 217 -24.38 -4.00 9.01
C GLY A 217 -23.10 -4.71 8.57
N MET A 218 -22.84 -5.91 9.07
CA MET A 218 -21.64 -6.71 8.75
C MET A 218 -22.03 -8.11 8.27
N ALA A 219 -21.24 -8.65 7.38
CA ALA A 219 -21.22 -10.09 7.13
C ALA A 219 -20.35 -10.79 8.18
N ASN A 220 -20.90 -11.81 8.81
CA ASN A 220 -20.25 -12.64 9.80
C ASN A 220 -20.07 -14.05 9.25
N VAL A 221 -18.84 -14.48 9.17
CA VAL A 221 -18.42 -15.81 8.72
C VAL A 221 -17.91 -16.55 9.93
N ALA A 222 -18.56 -17.64 10.32
CA ALA A 222 -18.31 -18.30 11.62
C ALA A 222 -18.23 -19.81 11.51
N THR A 223 -17.33 -20.40 12.33
CA THR A 223 -17.35 -21.83 12.65
C THR A 223 -18.27 -22.13 13.83
N VAL A 224 -18.72 -23.35 13.93
CA VAL A 224 -19.46 -23.88 15.09
C VAL A 224 -18.61 -24.90 15.84
N ALA A 225 -19.09 -25.34 17.01
CA ALA A 225 -18.38 -26.30 17.87
C ALA A 225 -18.33 -27.73 17.26
N THR A 226 -17.88 -27.82 16.01
CA THR A 226 -17.77 -29.06 15.25
C THR A 226 -16.42 -29.12 14.56
N VAL A 227 -15.81 -30.27 14.52
CA VAL A 227 -14.56 -30.51 13.77
C VAL A 227 -14.77 -30.26 12.27
N SER A 228 -13.75 -29.73 11.63
CA SER A 228 -13.80 -29.39 10.20
C SER A 228 -14.93 -28.41 9.83
N SER A 229 -15.54 -27.73 10.82
CA SER A 229 -16.50 -26.67 10.55
C SER A 229 -15.81 -25.55 9.76
N SER A 230 -16.43 -25.11 8.70
CA SER A 230 -15.89 -24.03 7.87
C SER A 230 -16.98 -23.16 7.28
N ALA A 231 -16.65 -21.88 7.09
CA ALA A 231 -17.47 -20.94 6.39
C ALA A 231 -16.59 -19.96 5.61
N SER A 232 -17.05 -19.58 4.44
CA SER A 232 -16.37 -18.64 3.55
C SER A 232 -17.40 -17.74 2.85
N LEU A 233 -17.06 -16.46 2.72
CA LEU A 233 -17.79 -15.48 1.92
C LEU A 233 -16.82 -14.88 0.91
N LEU A 234 -17.11 -15.05 -0.36
CA LEU A 234 -16.29 -14.63 -1.49
C LEU A 234 -17.03 -13.59 -2.33
N SER A 235 -16.35 -12.51 -2.75
CA SER A 235 -16.93 -11.62 -3.76
C SER A 235 -17.03 -12.34 -5.10
N GLN A 236 -18.15 -12.17 -5.83
CA GLN A 236 -18.26 -12.74 -7.18
C GLN A 236 -17.40 -11.96 -8.18
N ARG A 237 -17.39 -10.62 -8.06
CA ARG A 237 -16.47 -9.79 -8.81
C ARG A 237 -15.09 -9.87 -8.19
N TYR A 238 -14.07 -9.86 -9.03
CA TYR A 238 -12.66 -9.89 -8.64
C TYR A 238 -11.89 -8.75 -9.30
N VAL A 239 -10.74 -8.42 -8.73
CA VAL A 239 -9.81 -7.55 -9.42
C VAL A 239 -9.12 -8.38 -10.50
N ARG A 240 -9.30 -7.97 -11.74
CA ARG A 240 -8.53 -8.53 -12.83
C ARG A 240 -7.19 -7.80 -12.92
N TYR A 241 -6.13 -8.56 -12.74
CA TYR A 241 -4.79 -8.03 -12.93
C TYR A 241 -4.55 -7.67 -14.41
N ARG A 242 -3.92 -6.53 -14.62
CA ARG A 242 -3.44 -6.07 -15.92
C ARG A 242 -1.93 -5.88 -15.88
N PRO A 243 -1.18 -6.41 -16.85
CA PRO A 243 0.27 -6.24 -16.88
C PRO A 243 0.67 -4.76 -16.88
N GLY A 244 1.56 -4.41 -15.94
CA GLY A 244 2.03 -3.02 -15.77
C GLY A 244 1.21 -2.16 -14.81
N GLU A 245 0.02 -2.60 -14.40
CA GLU A 245 -0.81 -1.91 -13.41
C GLU A 245 -0.68 -2.58 -12.02
N GLY A 246 -0.83 -1.80 -10.96
CA GLY A 246 -0.91 -2.31 -9.60
C GLY A 246 -2.34 -2.70 -9.23
N VAL A 247 -2.47 -3.55 -8.24
CA VAL A 247 -3.75 -3.93 -7.64
C VAL A 247 -3.80 -3.46 -6.20
N LYS A 248 -4.97 -2.95 -5.80
CA LYS A 248 -5.27 -2.49 -4.45
C LYS A 248 -6.58 -3.13 -3.95
N GLY A 249 -6.54 -3.74 -2.77
CA GLY A 249 -7.72 -4.19 -2.06
C GLY A 249 -7.85 -3.46 -0.73
N ARG A 250 -9.01 -2.82 -0.47
CA ARG A 250 -9.37 -2.23 0.82
C ARG A 250 -10.57 -2.96 1.38
N PHE A 251 -10.52 -3.31 2.65
CA PHE A 251 -11.61 -4.02 3.30
C PHE A 251 -11.58 -3.83 4.80
N THR A 252 -12.71 -4.04 5.43
CA THR A 252 -12.80 -4.12 6.88
C THR A 252 -12.79 -5.58 7.33
N ALA A 253 -12.10 -5.83 8.43
CA ALA A 253 -12.19 -7.11 9.12
C ALA A 253 -12.07 -6.93 10.64
N MET A 254 -12.79 -7.79 11.35
CA MET A 254 -12.73 -8.00 12.79
C MET A 254 -12.69 -9.49 13.03
N PHE A 255 -11.75 -9.94 13.84
CA PHE A 255 -11.53 -11.34 14.15
C PHE A 255 -11.92 -11.65 15.61
N THR A 256 -12.40 -12.84 15.88
CA THR A 256 -12.39 -13.32 17.26
C THR A 256 -10.98 -13.67 17.67
N THR A 257 -10.68 -13.63 18.98
CA THR A 257 -9.37 -14.07 19.47
C THR A 257 -9.02 -15.45 18.91
N GLY A 258 -7.79 -15.59 18.43
CA GLY A 258 -7.32 -16.82 17.81
C GLY A 258 -7.34 -18.01 18.77
N VAL A 259 -7.77 -19.15 18.28
CA VAL A 259 -7.88 -20.40 19.04
C VAL A 259 -7.09 -21.49 18.31
N ALA A 260 -6.35 -22.30 19.05
CA ALA A 260 -5.58 -23.40 18.50
C ALA A 260 -6.44 -24.32 17.62
N GLY A 261 -5.92 -24.67 16.43
CA GLY A 261 -6.60 -25.51 15.46
C GLY A 261 -7.72 -24.82 14.66
N ASN A 262 -7.90 -23.49 14.82
CA ASN A 262 -8.76 -22.69 13.95
C ASN A 262 -7.92 -21.71 13.13
N THR A 263 -8.35 -21.44 11.91
CA THR A 263 -7.78 -20.42 11.04
C THR A 263 -8.86 -19.42 10.67
N GLN A 264 -8.55 -18.12 10.78
CA GLN A 264 -9.42 -17.00 10.44
C GLN A 264 -8.68 -16.11 9.46
N LEU A 265 -9.23 -15.85 8.29
CA LEU A 265 -8.56 -15.07 7.25
C LEU A 265 -9.51 -14.05 6.61
N ALA A 266 -8.98 -12.89 6.28
CA ALA A 266 -9.63 -11.89 5.42
C ALA A 266 -8.60 -11.30 4.46
N GLY A 267 -8.92 -11.24 3.17
CA GLY A 267 -7.99 -10.74 2.17
C GLY A 267 -8.32 -11.14 0.75
N LEU A 268 -7.31 -11.15 -0.08
CA LEU A 268 -7.41 -11.41 -1.51
C LEU A 268 -7.11 -12.88 -1.82
N ALA A 269 -7.94 -13.53 -2.63
CA ALA A 269 -7.82 -14.94 -2.95
C ALA A 269 -8.06 -15.23 -4.42
N SER A 270 -7.28 -16.12 -5.01
CA SER A 270 -7.54 -16.77 -6.28
C SER A 270 -7.82 -18.26 -6.03
N GLY A 271 -9.07 -18.56 -5.67
CA GLY A 271 -9.48 -19.90 -5.24
C GLY A 271 -8.69 -20.33 -3.99
N THR A 272 -8.22 -21.59 -4.02
CA THR A 272 -7.36 -22.17 -2.97
C THR A 272 -5.87 -22.14 -3.31
N VAL A 273 -5.51 -21.51 -4.45
CA VAL A 273 -4.15 -21.60 -5.02
C VAL A 273 -3.27 -20.44 -4.59
N ASP A 274 -3.77 -19.23 -4.70
CA ASP A 274 -3.01 -18.02 -4.40
C ASP A 274 -3.80 -17.08 -3.49
N GLY A 275 -3.10 -16.28 -2.68
CA GLY A 275 -3.78 -15.30 -1.84
C GLY A 275 -2.87 -14.50 -0.92
N LEU A 276 -3.41 -13.39 -0.44
CA LEU A 276 -2.81 -12.45 0.50
C LEU A 276 -3.82 -12.13 1.59
N PHE A 277 -3.53 -12.47 2.83
CA PHE A 277 -4.51 -12.41 3.90
C PHE A 277 -3.95 -11.83 5.19
N TRP A 278 -4.84 -11.23 5.95
CA TRP A 278 -4.70 -10.94 7.36
C TRP A 278 -5.47 -11.97 8.15
N GLY A 279 -5.03 -12.31 9.36
CA GLY A 279 -5.84 -13.17 10.20
C GLY A 279 -5.10 -13.91 11.30
N TYR A 280 -5.71 -14.99 11.75
CA TYR A 280 -5.15 -15.88 12.75
C TYR A 280 -4.84 -17.26 12.17
N ASN A 281 -3.67 -17.77 12.51
CA ASN A 281 -3.31 -19.18 12.39
C ASN A 281 -3.17 -19.75 13.81
N GLY A 282 -4.19 -20.45 14.27
CA GLY A 282 -4.29 -20.80 15.67
C GLY A 282 -4.40 -19.55 16.54
N THR A 283 -3.49 -19.40 17.51
CA THR A 283 -3.43 -18.24 18.42
C THR A 283 -2.57 -17.08 17.88
N SER A 284 -1.86 -17.27 16.76
CA SER A 284 -0.95 -16.28 16.21
C SER A 284 -1.67 -15.38 15.19
N PHE A 285 -1.70 -14.07 15.45
CA PHE A 285 -2.15 -13.08 14.46
C PHE A 285 -1.01 -12.73 13.51
N GLY A 286 -1.35 -12.49 12.23
CA GLY A 286 -0.33 -12.16 11.24
C GLY A 286 -0.88 -12.04 9.82
N ILE A 287 0.03 -12.22 8.89
CA ILE A 287 -0.18 -12.20 7.44
C ILE A 287 0.04 -13.62 6.91
N MET A 288 -0.84 -14.07 6.03
CA MET A 288 -0.64 -15.28 5.27
C MET A 288 -0.43 -14.95 3.80
N TYR A 289 0.66 -15.43 3.25
CA TYR A 289 0.94 -15.45 1.83
C TYR A 289 0.78 -16.87 1.30
N ARG A 290 -0.16 -17.05 0.39
CA ARG A 290 -0.38 -18.32 -0.30
C ARG A 290 0.11 -18.21 -1.73
N ASN A 291 0.98 -19.11 -2.13
CA ASN A 291 1.50 -19.21 -3.48
C ASN A 291 1.45 -20.68 -3.93
N ARG A 292 0.71 -20.96 -5.01
CA ARG A 292 0.56 -22.32 -5.55
C ARG A 292 0.16 -23.35 -4.50
N SER A 293 -0.82 -23.00 -3.68
CA SER A 293 -1.33 -23.82 -2.57
C SER A 293 -0.32 -24.06 -1.43
N VAL A 294 0.77 -23.32 -1.37
CA VAL A 294 1.72 -23.34 -0.26
C VAL A 294 1.51 -22.08 0.59
N ASP A 295 1.21 -22.28 1.87
CA ASP A 295 0.97 -21.20 2.82
C ASP A 295 2.26 -20.82 3.54
N THR A 296 2.58 -19.54 3.55
CA THR A 296 3.64 -18.94 4.35
C THR A 296 3.02 -18.01 5.38
N TRP A 297 3.21 -18.32 6.66
CA TRP A 297 2.72 -17.51 7.76
C TRP A 297 3.77 -16.55 8.27
N ILE A 298 3.40 -15.27 8.42
CA ILE A 298 4.25 -14.19 8.90
C ILE A 298 3.58 -13.60 10.15
N PRO A 299 4.00 -14.02 11.35
CA PRO A 299 3.41 -13.51 12.59
C PRO A 299 3.65 -12.01 12.76
N GLN A 300 2.76 -11.33 13.47
CA GLN A 300 2.80 -9.88 13.66
C GLN A 300 4.16 -9.37 14.17
N ALA A 301 4.78 -10.08 15.10
CA ALA A 301 6.10 -9.72 15.63
C ALA A 301 7.23 -9.76 14.59
N SER A 302 7.01 -10.43 13.45
CA SER A 302 7.97 -10.54 12.34
C SER A 302 7.69 -9.54 11.19
N TRP A 303 6.76 -8.62 11.34
CA TRP A 303 6.54 -7.60 10.32
C TRP A 303 7.75 -6.67 10.22
N ASN A 304 8.18 -6.39 9.01
CA ASN A 304 9.48 -5.78 8.76
C ASN A 304 9.49 -4.26 8.66
N ILE A 305 8.32 -3.61 8.77
CA ILE A 305 8.19 -2.15 8.75
C ILE A 305 7.64 -1.64 10.08
N ASP A 306 6.44 -2.08 10.49
CA ASP A 306 5.82 -1.72 11.75
C ASP A 306 5.00 -2.89 12.29
N PRO A 307 5.42 -3.56 13.36
CA PRO A 307 4.66 -4.65 13.96
C PRO A 307 3.37 -4.19 14.66
N MET A 308 3.13 -2.88 14.82
CA MET A 308 1.95 -2.31 15.50
C MET A 308 1.66 -2.97 16.86
N MET A 309 2.70 -3.21 17.62
CA MET A 309 2.63 -3.80 18.97
C MET A 309 2.91 -2.77 20.08
N GLY A 310 3.05 -1.49 19.71
CA GLY A 310 3.49 -0.44 20.61
C GLY A 310 4.98 -0.51 20.95
N GLY A 311 5.45 0.46 21.75
CA GLY A 311 6.85 0.53 22.18
C GLY A 311 7.82 0.99 21.08
N PRO A 312 9.14 0.87 21.32
CA PRO A 312 10.18 1.45 20.46
C PRO A 312 10.29 0.81 19.07
N LEU A 313 9.77 -0.40 18.89
CA LEU A 313 9.83 -1.13 17.62
C LEU A 313 8.65 -0.79 16.69
N SER A 314 7.61 -0.12 17.20
CA SER A 314 6.43 0.27 16.43
C SER A 314 6.57 1.71 15.98
N ALA A 315 6.85 1.91 14.70
CA ALA A 315 7.11 3.23 14.13
C ALA A 315 5.92 4.19 14.22
N SER A 316 4.70 3.67 14.08
CA SER A 316 3.44 4.43 14.24
C SER A 316 3.09 4.70 15.69
N GLY A 317 3.70 3.99 16.64
CA GLY A 317 3.31 3.99 18.06
C GLY A 317 1.93 3.38 18.34
N GLN A 318 1.25 2.87 17.33
CA GLN A 318 -0.08 2.28 17.44
C GLN A 318 0.00 0.81 17.85
N ILE A 319 -1.00 0.36 18.63
CA ILE A 319 -1.21 -1.05 18.94
C ILE A 319 -2.42 -1.52 18.14
N LEU A 320 -2.22 -2.52 17.29
CA LEU A 320 -3.31 -3.13 16.54
C LEU A 320 -4.04 -4.16 17.42
N ASP A 321 -5.32 -3.95 17.62
CA ASP A 321 -6.23 -4.95 18.21
C ASP A 321 -7.07 -5.60 17.10
N PRO A 322 -6.75 -6.82 16.67
CA PRO A 322 -7.50 -7.50 15.61
C PRO A 322 -8.93 -7.86 16.00
N THR A 323 -9.28 -7.81 17.28
CA THR A 323 -10.64 -8.08 17.78
C THR A 323 -11.58 -6.88 17.61
N LYS A 324 -11.05 -5.75 17.17
CA LYS A 324 -11.81 -4.55 16.79
C LYS A 324 -11.97 -4.47 15.27
N LEU A 325 -12.92 -3.68 14.83
CA LEU A 325 -13.14 -3.44 13.41
C LEU A 325 -12.02 -2.54 12.87
N ASN A 326 -11.12 -3.12 12.09
CA ASN A 326 -10.01 -2.41 11.46
C ASN A 326 -10.20 -2.34 9.95
N VAL A 327 -9.62 -1.32 9.34
CA VAL A 327 -9.53 -1.18 7.88
C VAL A 327 -8.14 -1.61 7.43
N TYR A 328 -8.10 -2.61 6.58
CA TYR A 328 -6.89 -3.16 6.01
C TYR A 328 -6.78 -2.80 4.53
N GLN A 329 -5.56 -2.64 4.05
CA GLN A 329 -5.27 -2.47 2.64
C GLN A 329 -4.13 -3.40 2.23
N ILE A 330 -4.28 -4.06 1.09
CA ILE A 330 -3.25 -4.86 0.45
C ILE A 330 -3.01 -4.26 -0.93
N LYS A 331 -1.74 -4.00 -1.27
CA LYS A 331 -1.33 -3.66 -2.63
C LYS A 331 -0.35 -4.70 -3.12
N TYR A 332 -0.40 -5.03 -4.39
CA TYR A 332 0.63 -5.89 -4.98
C TYR A 332 0.96 -5.47 -6.40
N GLN A 333 2.22 -5.61 -6.70
CA GLN A 333 2.79 -5.60 -8.02
C GLN A 333 2.86 -7.04 -8.50
N TYR A 334 2.58 -7.29 -9.76
CA TYR A 334 2.79 -8.64 -10.26
C TYR A 334 3.93 -8.71 -11.27
N LEU A 335 3.69 -8.58 -12.58
CA LEU A 335 4.69 -8.85 -13.63
C LEU A 335 5.55 -10.09 -13.34
N GLY A 336 5.04 -10.99 -12.51
CA GLY A 336 5.69 -12.23 -12.08
C GLY A 336 6.65 -12.12 -10.89
N GLY A 337 7.23 -10.96 -10.60
CA GLY A 337 8.26 -10.79 -9.57
C GLY A 337 8.10 -9.54 -8.69
N GLY A 338 6.97 -8.87 -8.76
CA GLY A 338 6.74 -7.63 -8.00
C GLY A 338 6.52 -7.84 -6.50
N ASN A 339 6.56 -6.77 -5.75
CA ASN A 339 6.43 -6.78 -4.30
C ASN A 339 4.97 -6.73 -3.84
N MET A 340 4.73 -7.09 -2.57
CA MET A 340 3.42 -7.07 -1.92
C MET A 340 3.48 -6.23 -0.65
N PHE A 341 2.52 -5.34 -0.49
CA PHE A 341 2.49 -4.32 0.56
C PHE A 341 1.24 -4.48 1.41
N PHE A 342 1.41 -4.48 2.72
CA PHE A 342 0.33 -4.64 3.70
C PHE A 342 0.23 -3.40 4.57
N TYR A 343 -0.97 -2.81 4.60
CA TYR A 343 -1.24 -1.56 5.32
C TYR A 343 -2.41 -1.72 6.28
N VAL A 344 -2.36 -0.99 7.38
CA VAL A 344 -3.45 -0.84 8.34
C VAL A 344 -3.81 0.64 8.47
N LEU A 345 -5.09 0.97 8.54
CA LEU A 345 -5.54 2.33 8.80
C LEU A 345 -5.19 2.72 10.23
N ASN A 346 -4.41 3.78 10.37
CA ASN A 346 -4.07 4.34 11.66
C ASN A 346 -5.25 5.16 12.20
N GLY A 347 -5.80 4.75 13.33
CA GLY A 347 -6.95 5.42 13.95
C GLY A 347 -6.67 6.84 14.47
N ILE A 348 -5.40 7.20 14.67
CA ILE A 348 -4.99 8.52 15.15
C ILE A 348 -4.82 9.49 13.99
N THR A 349 -4.10 9.06 12.93
CA THR A 349 -3.74 9.92 11.80
C THR A 349 -4.76 9.89 10.66
N GLY A 350 -5.63 8.88 10.61
CA GLY A 350 -6.55 8.62 9.51
C GLY A 350 -5.85 8.20 8.21
N ARG A 351 -4.56 7.83 8.25
CA ARG A 351 -3.77 7.40 7.10
C ARG A 351 -3.47 5.90 7.18
N PHE A 352 -3.16 5.31 6.03
CA PHE A 352 -2.70 3.94 5.98
C PHE A 352 -1.20 3.86 6.28
N ASP A 353 -0.84 3.15 7.35
CA ASP A 353 0.55 2.85 7.68
C ASP A 353 0.95 1.53 7.01
N LEU A 354 2.07 1.54 6.29
CA LEU A 354 2.69 0.33 5.77
C LEU A 354 3.29 -0.46 6.94
N VAL A 355 2.83 -1.70 7.13
CA VAL A 355 3.28 -2.52 8.27
C VAL A 355 4.19 -3.68 7.85
N HIS A 356 4.00 -4.21 6.65
CA HIS A 356 4.82 -5.29 6.14
C HIS A 356 4.99 -5.23 4.62
N LEU A 357 6.17 -5.64 4.15
CA LEU A 357 6.55 -5.71 2.74
C LEU A 357 7.16 -7.08 2.43
N ILE A 358 6.50 -7.84 1.55
CA ILE A 358 7.11 -9.05 0.95
C ILE A 358 7.87 -8.62 -0.29
N ARG A 359 9.19 -8.81 -0.27
CA ARG A 359 10.11 -8.46 -1.36
C ARG A 359 10.35 -9.68 -2.23
N ASN A 360 9.96 -9.58 -3.50
CA ASN A 360 10.15 -10.64 -4.48
C ASN A 360 11.10 -10.22 -5.60
N ALA A 361 11.12 -8.93 -5.95
CA ALA A 361 12.02 -8.40 -6.96
C ALA A 361 13.49 -8.70 -6.61
N ASN A 362 14.22 -9.26 -7.56
CA ASN A 362 15.61 -9.71 -7.40
C ASN A 362 15.82 -10.81 -6.34
N THR A 363 14.77 -11.54 -5.94
CA THR A 363 14.86 -12.62 -4.94
C THR A 363 14.26 -13.94 -5.41
N VAL A 364 13.21 -13.89 -6.23
CA VAL A 364 12.49 -15.09 -6.67
C VAL A 364 12.89 -15.52 -8.09
N THR A 365 12.87 -16.81 -8.34
CA THR A 365 13.16 -17.43 -9.66
C THR A 365 11.90 -17.94 -10.37
N VAL A 366 10.73 -17.83 -9.71
CA VAL A 366 9.42 -18.21 -10.23
C VAL A 366 8.42 -17.10 -9.95
N SER A 367 7.33 -17.03 -10.71
CA SER A 367 6.31 -16.00 -10.50
C SER A 367 5.66 -16.10 -9.11
N ASN A 368 5.34 -14.94 -8.53
CA ASN A 368 4.76 -14.79 -7.19
C ASN A 368 3.41 -15.48 -7.01
N PHE A 369 2.60 -15.49 -8.06
CA PHE A 369 1.30 -16.13 -8.09
C PHE A 369 1.17 -16.96 -9.37
N ARG A 370 0.37 -17.98 -9.32
CA ARG A 370 -0.09 -18.69 -10.49
C ARG A 370 -1.17 -17.87 -11.21
N ASN A 371 -2.03 -17.22 -10.43
CA ASN A 371 -3.07 -16.35 -10.94
C ASN A 371 -3.18 -15.05 -10.10
N PRO A 372 -2.79 -13.89 -10.65
CA PRO A 372 -2.83 -12.61 -9.94
C PRO A 372 -4.22 -11.95 -9.88
N SER A 373 -5.23 -12.51 -10.56
CA SER A 373 -6.61 -12.00 -10.49
C SER A 373 -7.32 -12.59 -9.28
N MET A 374 -7.71 -11.74 -8.32
CA MET A 374 -8.14 -12.18 -7.00
C MET A 374 -9.50 -11.59 -6.61
N ASN A 375 -10.28 -12.39 -5.86
CA ASN A 375 -11.51 -12.00 -5.21
C ASN A 375 -11.24 -11.53 -3.78
N MET A 376 -12.17 -10.80 -3.18
CA MET A 376 -12.18 -10.60 -1.73
C MET A 376 -12.77 -11.82 -1.03
N LEU A 377 -12.09 -12.29 0.01
CA LEU A 377 -12.48 -13.47 0.80
C LEU A 377 -12.45 -13.16 2.29
N TRP A 378 -13.50 -13.54 3.01
CA TRP A 378 -13.53 -13.73 4.45
C TRP A 378 -13.78 -15.22 4.70
N THR A 379 -12.96 -15.86 5.51
CA THR A 379 -13.10 -17.30 5.79
C THR A 379 -12.62 -17.66 7.19
N THR A 380 -13.25 -18.67 7.75
CA THR A 380 -12.76 -19.34 8.97
C THR A 380 -13.01 -20.83 8.87
N TYR A 381 -12.09 -21.62 9.39
CA TYR A 381 -12.20 -23.07 9.37
C TYR A 381 -11.48 -23.73 10.54
N ASN A 382 -12.07 -24.80 11.04
CA ASN A 382 -11.50 -25.68 12.05
C ASN A 382 -10.70 -26.81 11.39
N SER A 383 -9.58 -27.18 12.01
CA SER A 383 -8.89 -28.42 11.68
C SER A 383 -9.75 -29.65 12.06
N VAL A 384 -9.31 -30.84 11.64
CA VAL A 384 -9.97 -32.10 11.94
C VAL A 384 -10.01 -32.45 13.45
N SER A 385 -9.27 -31.72 14.27
CA SER A 385 -9.19 -31.94 15.72
C SER A 385 -9.72 -30.76 16.55
N SER A 386 -10.21 -29.68 15.90
CA SER A 386 -10.68 -28.47 16.58
C SER A 386 -12.19 -28.34 16.51
N THR A 387 -12.78 -27.92 17.64
CA THR A 387 -14.21 -27.54 17.76
C THR A 387 -14.35 -26.05 18.13
N ALA A 388 -13.40 -25.22 17.72
CA ALA A 388 -13.40 -23.79 18.04
C ALA A 388 -14.58 -23.07 17.39
N VAL A 389 -15.19 -22.15 18.14
CA VAL A 389 -16.20 -21.22 17.62
C VAL A 389 -15.52 -19.89 17.38
N CYS A 390 -15.14 -19.64 16.15
CA CYS A 390 -14.46 -18.43 15.73
C CYS A 390 -15.24 -17.71 14.63
N LYS A 391 -15.01 -16.40 14.53
CA LYS A 391 -15.76 -15.56 13.61
C LYS A 391 -14.87 -14.49 12.99
N VAL A 392 -15.01 -14.29 11.67
CA VAL A 392 -14.51 -13.15 10.94
C VAL A 392 -15.69 -12.29 10.51
N SER A 393 -15.66 -11.01 10.81
CA SER A 393 -16.70 -10.06 10.42
C SER A 393 -16.15 -9.00 9.49
N GLY A 394 -16.87 -8.66 8.44
CA GLY A 394 -16.51 -7.62 7.48
C GLY A 394 -17.66 -6.65 7.23
N GLY A 395 -17.39 -5.34 7.20
CA GLY A 395 -18.40 -4.30 6.93
C GLY A 395 -18.50 -3.96 5.45
N SER A 396 -17.40 -3.95 4.74
CA SER A 396 -17.35 -3.63 3.31
C SER A 396 -16.01 -3.96 2.69
N CYS A 397 -15.95 -3.99 1.37
CA CYS A 397 -14.69 -4.05 0.63
C CYS A 397 -14.76 -3.31 -0.70
N ALA A 398 -13.59 -2.91 -1.19
CA ALA A 398 -13.41 -2.41 -2.55
C ALA A 398 -12.09 -2.91 -3.12
N LEU A 399 -12.12 -3.39 -4.35
CA LEU A 399 -10.95 -3.81 -5.11
C LEU A 399 -10.74 -2.85 -6.27
N PHE A 400 -9.51 -2.43 -6.49
CA PHE A 400 -9.14 -1.44 -7.48
C PHE A 400 -8.00 -1.93 -8.35
N VAL A 401 -7.99 -1.47 -9.60
CA VAL A 401 -6.81 -1.43 -10.46
C VAL A 401 -6.27 -0.01 -10.43
N GLU A 402 -4.97 0.15 -10.29
CA GLU A 402 -4.28 1.45 -10.30
C GLU A 402 -4.08 1.89 -11.76
N GLY A 403 -5.13 2.43 -12.38
CA GLY A 403 -5.16 2.85 -13.76
C GLY A 403 -6.58 2.99 -14.31
N VAL A 404 -6.70 3.37 -15.57
CA VAL A 404 -7.99 3.47 -16.25
C VAL A 404 -8.37 2.10 -16.84
N ARG A 405 -9.55 1.63 -16.50
CA ARG A 405 -10.07 0.38 -17.06
C ARG A 405 -10.36 0.57 -18.57
N THR A 406 -9.55 -0.07 -19.41
CA THR A 406 -9.81 -0.18 -20.83
C THR A 406 -10.20 -1.62 -21.18
N PHE A 407 -11.31 -1.80 -21.90
CA PHE A 407 -11.71 -3.10 -22.39
C PHE A 407 -10.97 -3.34 -23.73
N LEU A 408 -9.89 -4.10 -23.66
CA LEU A 408 -9.05 -4.44 -24.83
C LEU A 408 -9.25 -5.90 -25.31
N GLY A 409 -10.21 -6.60 -24.73
CA GLY A 409 -10.48 -8.00 -25.11
C GLY A 409 -11.06 -8.11 -26.52
N PRO A 410 -10.88 -9.29 -27.17
CA PRO A 410 -11.45 -9.56 -28.49
C PRO A 410 -12.97 -9.38 -28.48
N LEU A 411 -13.48 -8.85 -29.56
CA LEU A 411 -14.91 -8.76 -29.82
C LEU A 411 -15.38 -10.08 -30.42
N VAL A 412 -16.40 -10.68 -29.82
CA VAL A 412 -17.00 -11.93 -30.25
C VAL A 412 -18.49 -11.69 -30.51
N SER A 413 -19.03 -12.36 -31.50
CA SER A 413 -20.46 -12.31 -31.83
C SER A 413 -21.00 -13.70 -32.16
N GLU A 414 -22.26 -13.92 -31.84
CA GLU A 414 -22.99 -15.12 -32.23
C GLU A 414 -24.42 -14.74 -32.60
N ASP A 415 -24.98 -15.43 -33.55
CA ASP A 415 -26.34 -15.24 -34.00
C ASP A 415 -27.14 -16.54 -33.97
N ALA A 416 -28.43 -16.40 -33.80
CA ALA A 416 -29.36 -17.51 -33.80
C ALA A 416 -30.76 -17.05 -34.21
N TYR A 417 -31.60 -17.93 -34.76
CA TYR A 417 -32.99 -17.63 -35.04
C TYR A 417 -33.90 -18.80 -34.76
N LEU A 418 -35.16 -18.52 -34.47
CA LEU A 418 -36.25 -19.47 -34.38
C LEU A 418 -37.32 -19.10 -35.40
N THR A 419 -37.82 -20.11 -36.14
CA THR A 419 -38.78 -19.91 -37.23
C THR A 419 -40.17 -19.56 -36.75
N ALA A 420 -40.54 -19.98 -35.53
CA ALA A 420 -41.88 -19.70 -34.97
C ALA A 420 -41.79 -19.63 -33.43
N VAL A 421 -41.47 -18.44 -32.88
CA VAL A 421 -41.41 -18.27 -31.45
C VAL A 421 -42.79 -18.37 -30.83
N PRO A 422 -43.00 -19.20 -29.77
CA PRO A 422 -44.30 -19.37 -29.13
C PRO A 422 -44.87 -18.05 -28.58
N ASN A 423 -46.19 -17.96 -28.52
CA ASN A 423 -46.91 -16.75 -28.08
C ASN A 423 -47.20 -16.81 -26.61
N THR A 424 -46.65 -17.22 -25.72
CA THR A 424 -46.87 -17.19 -24.23
C THR A 424 -45.74 -17.84 -23.46
N THR A 425 -44.88 -18.59 -24.19
CA THR A 425 -43.83 -19.33 -23.54
C THR A 425 -42.46 -18.71 -23.86
N LEU A 426 -41.78 -18.26 -22.81
CA LEU A 426 -40.44 -17.70 -22.97
C LEU A 426 -39.47 -18.78 -23.46
N THR A 427 -38.95 -18.58 -24.67
CA THR A 427 -38.14 -19.57 -25.39
C THR A 427 -36.74 -18.99 -25.66
N SER A 428 -35.71 -19.78 -25.40
CA SER A 428 -34.33 -19.37 -25.70
C SER A 428 -34.11 -19.34 -27.21
N VAL A 429 -33.68 -18.18 -27.70
CA VAL A 429 -33.20 -18.03 -29.09
C VAL A 429 -31.70 -18.27 -29.14
N LEU A 430 -30.97 -17.72 -28.18
CA LEU A 430 -29.51 -17.86 -28.05
C LEU A 430 -29.17 -17.96 -26.57
N ALA A 431 -28.23 -18.80 -26.18
CA ALA A 431 -27.66 -18.75 -24.86
C ALA A 431 -26.12 -18.73 -24.92
N VAL A 432 -25.52 -17.99 -24.02
CA VAL A 432 -24.06 -17.84 -23.88
C VAL A 432 -23.68 -18.25 -22.47
N ARG A 433 -22.62 -19.04 -22.36
CA ARG A 433 -22.02 -19.45 -21.08
C ARG A 433 -20.55 -19.05 -21.06
N ASN A 434 -20.13 -18.41 -19.99
CA ASN A 434 -18.71 -18.25 -19.69
C ASN A 434 -18.21 -19.57 -19.08
N ALA A 435 -17.24 -20.21 -19.70
CA ALA A 435 -16.73 -21.51 -19.25
C ALA A 435 -16.06 -21.39 -17.86
N THR A 436 -16.16 -22.45 -17.04
CA THR A 436 -15.47 -22.49 -15.74
C THR A 436 -13.97 -22.73 -15.86
N THR A 437 -13.56 -23.33 -16.99
CA THR A 437 -12.15 -23.61 -17.32
C THR A 437 -11.87 -23.19 -18.74
N PHE A 438 -10.65 -22.70 -18.98
CA PHE A 438 -10.14 -22.34 -20.28
C PHE A 438 -8.71 -22.88 -20.43
N ASN A 439 -8.44 -23.61 -21.49
CA ASN A 439 -7.16 -24.32 -21.72
C ASN A 439 -6.70 -25.13 -20.49
N GLY A 440 -7.62 -25.84 -19.84
CA GLY A 440 -7.33 -26.66 -18.66
C GLY A 440 -7.03 -25.91 -17.37
N ILE A 441 -7.16 -24.59 -17.37
CA ILE A 441 -6.92 -23.70 -16.21
C ILE A 441 -8.27 -23.08 -15.82
N ALA A 442 -8.45 -22.79 -14.52
CA ALA A 442 -9.63 -22.06 -14.06
C ALA A 442 -9.78 -20.74 -14.82
N ASN A 443 -10.91 -20.57 -15.49
CA ASN A 443 -11.19 -19.38 -16.29
C ASN A 443 -11.30 -18.14 -15.37
N ARG A 444 -10.74 -17.02 -15.81
CA ARG A 444 -10.76 -15.71 -15.13
C ARG A 444 -11.21 -14.59 -16.06
N ALA A 445 -11.69 -14.93 -17.24
CA ALA A 445 -12.17 -13.94 -18.18
C ALA A 445 -13.51 -13.35 -17.76
N PHE A 446 -13.68 -12.06 -17.92
CA PHE A 446 -14.96 -11.39 -17.87
C PHE A 446 -15.54 -11.28 -19.29
N ILE A 447 -16.81 -11.56 -19.41
CA ILE A 447 -17.57 -11.31 -20.62
C ILE A 447 -18.42 -10.08 -20.40
N HIS A 448 -18.28 -9.09 -21.26
CA HIS A 448 -19.10 -7.88 -21.22
C HIS A 448 -19.99 -7.81 -22.43
N LEU A 449 -21.30 -7.86 -22.23
CA LEU A 449 -22.26 -7.67 -23.31
C LEU A 449 -22.14 -6.24 -23.85
N ARG A 450 -22.04 -6.14 -25.18
CA ARG A 450 -21.96 -4.85 -25.89
C ARG A 450 -23.27 -4.46 -26.51
N SER A 451 -23.82 -5.36 -27.30
CA SER A 451 -25.06 -5.07 -27.99
C SER A 451 -25.86 -6.35 -28.25
N VAL A 452 -27.14 -6.18 -28.42
CA VAL A 452 -28.04 -7.21 -28.95
C VAL A 452 -28.87 -6.64 -30.07
N SER A 453 -28.87 -7.32 -31.20
CA SER A 453 -29.75 -7.03 -32.34
C SER A 453 -30.87 -8.06 -32.39
N VAL A 454 -32.08 -7.62 -32.61
CA VAL A 454 -33.27 -8.47 -32.70
C VAL A 454 -33.95 -8.19 -34.02
N ALA A 455 -34.08 -9.20 -34.84
CA ALA A 455 -34.83 -9.17 -36.10
C ALA A 455 -36.12 -9.97 -35.96
N ILE A 456 -37.24 -9.40 -36.35
CA ILE A 456 -38.53 -10.09 -36.35
C ILE A 456 -39.08 -10.11 -37.75
N ASN A 457 -39.48 -11.29 -38.21
CA ASN A 457 -40.13 -11.44 -39.50
C ASN A 457 -41.39 -12.30 -39.36
N GLY A 458 -42.44 -11.92 -40.07
CA GLY A 458 -43.74 -12.60 -40.02
C GLY A 458 -44.55 -12.28 -38.76
N GLY A 459 -45.69 -12.90 -38.67
CA GLY A 459 -46.68 -12.61 -37.64
C GLY A 459 -47.74 -11.60 -38.10
N SER A 460 -48.78 -11.41 -37.29
CA SER A 460 -49.78 -10.38 -37.56
C SER A 460 -49.24 -8.99 -37.22
N THR A 461 -49.78 -7.95 -37.80
CA THR A 461 -49.40 -6.56 -37.49
C THR A 461 -49.64 -6.15 -36.01
N ALA A 462 -50.42 -6.94 -35.29
CA ALA A 462 -50.65 -6.76 -33.84
C ALA A 462 -49.64 -7.51 -32.96
N THR A 463 -48.72 -8.28 -33.58
CA THR A 463 -47.75 -9.07 -32.81
C THR A 463 -46.58 -8.19 -32.36
N ILE A 464 -46.35 -8.21 -31.10
CA ILE A 464 -45.10 -7.71 -30.53
C ILE A 464 -44.32 -8.90 -29.96
N VAL A 465 -43.00 -8.80 -29.99
CA VAL A 465 -42.11 -9.77 -29.37
C VAL A 465 -41.47 -9.13 -28.15
N ILE A 466 -41.54 -9.81 -27.04
CA ILE A 466 -40.83 -9.44 -25.83
C ILE A 466 -39.55 -10.26 -25.77
N LEU A 467 -38.39 -9.57 -25.84
CA LEU A 467 -37.10 -10.14 -25.59
C LEU A 467 -36.69 -9.92 -24.13
N ARG A 468 -36.24 -10.97 -23.48
CA ARG A 468 -35.67 -10.92 -22.14
C ARG A 468 -34.26 -11.54 -22.14
N ILE A 469 -33.33 -10.87 -21.44
CA ILE A 469 -32.02 -11.44 -21.15
C ILE A 469 -32.06 -11.96 -19.72
N LEU A 470 -31.93 -13.26 -19.55
CA LEU A 470 -31.98 -13.95 -18.26
C LEU A 470 -30.60 -14.49 -17.92
N ARG A 471 -30.09 -14.13 -16.73
CA ARG A 471 -28.84 -14.65 -16.19
C ARG A 471 -29.11 -15.79 -15.22
N ASN A 472 -28.33 -16.86 -15.31
CA ASN A 472 -28.37 -18.03 -14.43
C ASN A 472 -29.78 -18.61 -14.28
N TYR A 473 -30.40 -18.87 -15.41
CA TYR A 473 -31.73 -19.48 -15.46
C TYR A 473 -31.74 -20.89 -14.82
N THR A 474 -32.84 -21.27 -14.22
CA THR A 474 -33.00 -22.56 -13.53
C THR A 474 -33.32 -23.69 -14.51
N SER A 475 -34.11 -23.41 -15.55
CA SER A 475 -34.44 -24.33 -16.63
C SER A 475 -34.20 -23.63 -17.97
N GLY A 476 -33.57 -24.33 -18.92
CA GLY A 476 -33.24 -23.75 -20.21
C GLY A 476 -32.19 -24.62 -20.97
N PRO A 477 -31.48 -24.03 -21.93
CA PRO A 477 -30.42 -24.73 -22.65
C PRO A 477 -29.34 -25.30 -21.72
N THR A 478 -29.00 -26.58 -21.94
CA THR A 478 -27.98 -27.28 -21.15
C THR A 478 -26.77 -27.71 -22.00
N THR A 479 -26.95 -27.81 -23.31
CA THR A 479 -25.89 -28.19 -24.25
C THR A 479 -25.28 -26.91 -24.81
N PHE A 480 -23.97 -26.75 -24.62
CA PHE A 480 -23.18 -25.62 -25.12
C PHE A 480 -22.02 -26.14 -25.96
N LEU A 481 -21.82 -25.51 -27.10
CA LEU A 481 -20.66 -25.75 -27.99
C LEU A 481 -19.70 -24.55 -27.86
N ALA A 482 -18.43 -24.77 -28.19
CA ALA A 482 -17.45 -23.69 -28.21
C ALA A 482 -17.92 -22.58 -29.17
N THR A 483 -17.93 -21.34 -28.74
CA THR A 483 -18.28 -20.18 -29.57
C THR A 483 -17.32 -20.13 -30.77
N ASN A 484 -17.84 -19.88 -31.96
CA ASN A 484 -17.08 -19.90 -33.24
C ASN A 484 -16.38 -21.24 -33.58
N GLY A 485 -16.75 -22.32 -32.91
CA GLY A 485 -16.33 -23.71 -33.26
C GLY A 485 -17.42 -24.52 -33.91
N THR A 486 -18.61 -23.99 -34.10
CA THR A 486 -19.71 -24.62 -34.79
C THR A 486 -19.58 -24.45 -36.29
N THR A 487 -19.90 -25.52 -37.03
CA THR A 487 -20.21 -25.43 -38.45
C THR A 487 -21.43 -24.51 -38.56
N GLY A 488 -21.23 -23.26 -38.99
CA GLY A 488 -22.37 -22.36 -39.27
C GLY A 488 -23.31 -23.02 -40.27
N ASP A 489 -24.53 -22.49 -40.40
CA ASP A 489 -25.56 -22.98 -41.35
C ASP A 489 -25.06 -23.20 -42.80
N ASN A 490 -23.91 -22.66 -43.14
CA ASN A 490 -23.26 -22.72 -44.45
C ASN A 490 -22.06 -23.69 -44.51
N GLY A 491 -21.81 -24.53 -43.51
CA GLY A 491 -20.71 -25.48 -43.50
C GLY A 491 -19.31 -24.84 -43.35
N VAL A 492 -19.23 -23.56 -43.03
CA VAL A 492 -17.95 -22.87 -42.79
C VAL A 492 -17.60 -22.98 -41.30
N THR A 493 -16.55 -23.71 -41.00
CA THR A 493 -15.99 -23.73 -39.64
C THR A 493 -15.17 -22.47 -39.43
N ILE A 494 -15.67 -21.55 -38.62
CA ILE A 494 -14.90 -20.38 -38.20
C ILE A 494 -14.14 -20.79 -36.95
N THR A 495 -12.86 -21.11 -37.11
CA THR A 495 -11.98 -21.37 -35.99
C THR A 495 -11.34 -20.08 -35.50
N ASN A 496 -12.01 -19.37 -34.61
CA ASN A 496 -11.34 -18.39 -33.71
C ASN A 496 -10.90 -19.17 -32.47
N GLY A 497 -9.72 -19.71 -32.51
CA GLY A 497 -9.23 -20.74 -31.59
C GLY A 497 -9.03 -20.33 -30.12
N GLN A 498 -9.64 -19.28 -29.59
CA GLN A 498 -9.39 -18.84 -28.21
C GLN A 498 -10.55 -18.09 -27.54
N SER A 499 -11.79 -18.48 -27.76
CA SER A 499 -12.90 -17.95 -26.99
C SER A 499 -13.07 -18.73 -25.67
N CYS A 500 -13.23 -18.00 -24.56
CA CYS A 500 -13.58 -18.59 -23.27
C CYS A 500 -15.08 -18.82 -23.09
N THR A 501 -15.88 -18.44 -24.08
CA THR A 501 -17.33 -18.65 -24.09
C THR A 501 -17.73 -19.91 -24.84
N SER A 502 -18.89 -20.44 -24.51
CA SER A 502 -19.62 -21.44 -25.28
C SER A 502 -21.06 -20.97 -25.47
N THR A 503 -21.62 -21.30 -26.61
CA THR A 503 -22.96 -20.90 -27.01
C THR A 503 -23.89 -22.11 -27.18
N SER A 504 -25.16 -21.90 -26.94
CA SER A 504 -26.22 -22.84 -27.30
C SER A 504 -27.13 -22.17 -28.31
N VAL A 505 -27.01 -22.61 -29.54
CA VAL A 505 -27.83 -22.18 -30.67
C VAL A 505 -28.80 -23.34 -30.94
N PRO A 506 -30.11 -23.20 -30.61
CA PRO A 506 -31.07 -24.24 -30.91
C PRO A 506 -31.28 -24.37 -32.42
N ALA A 507 -31.65 -25.56 -32.87
CA ALA A 507 -32.12 -25.69 -34.24
C ALA A 507 -33.34 -24.79 -34.49
N PRO A 508 -33.54 -24.20 -35.68
CA PRO A 508 -34.58 -23.18 -35.93
C PRO A 508 -36.01 -23.59 -35.57
N THR A 509 -36.27 -24.88 -35.47
CA THR A 509 -37.56 -25.46 -35.08
C THR A 509 -37.57 -26.05 -33.66
N SER A 510 -36.46 -25.93 -32.92
CA SER A 510 -36.33 -26.46 -31.54
C SER A 510 -36.61 -25.38 -30.50
N TYR A 511 -37.65 -25.57 -29.73
CA TYR A 511 -38.10 -24.53 -28.75
C TYR A 511 -37.77 -24.96 -27.33
N VAL A 512 -36.70 -24.38 -26.78
CA VAL A 512 -36.26 -24.66 -25.41
C VAL A 512 -36.81 -23.58 -24.47
N THR A 513 -37.79 -23.99 -23.64
CA THR A 513 -38.38 -23.08 -22.64
C THR A 513 -37.35 -22.65 -21.58
N VAL A 514 -37.38 -21.38 -21.23
CA VAL A 514 -36.51 -20.80 -20.18
C VAL A 514 -37.33 -20.32 -19.01
N SER A 515 -36.87 -20.65 -17.81
CA SER A 515 -37.50 -20.17 -16.58
C SER A 515 -36.48 -19.99 -15.45
N GLY A 516 -36.86 -19.14 -14.48
CA GLY A 516 -35.99 -18.80 -13.35
C GLY A 516 -34.84 -17.86 -13.73
N GLY A 517 -33.89 -17.68 -12.81
CA GLY A 517 -32.77 -16.76 -12.96
C GLY A 517 -33.14 -15.29 -12.73
N SER A 518 -32.19 -14.41 -13.03
CA SER A 518 -32.35 -12.97 -12.89
C SER A 518 -32.51 -12.31 -14.25
N GLN A 519 -33.58 -11.53 -14.43
CA GLN A 519 -33.76 -10.71 -15.63
C GLN A 519 -32.84 -9.50 -15.56
N VAL A 520 -31.88 -9.41 -16.47
CA VAL A 520 -30.90 -8.30 -16.53
C VAL A 520 -31.26 -7.24 -17.56
N PHE A 521 -32.07 -7.61 -18.56
CA PHE A 521 -32.56 -6.67 -19.57
C PHE A 521 -33.91 -7.19 -20.16
N SER A 522 -34.75 -6.27 -20.57
CA SER A 522 -35.97 -6.61 -21.31
C SER A 522 -36.31 -5.50 -22.28
N THR A 523 -36.83 -5.88 -23.44
CA THR A 523 -37.31 -4.93 -24.45
C THR A 523 -38.44 -5.50 -25.23
N VAL A 524 -39.18 -4.60 -25.90
CA VAL A 524 -40.31 -4.92 -26.73
C VAL A 524 -39.99 -4.48 -28.17
N VAL A 525 -40.19 -5.39 -29.11
CA VAL A 525 -39.94 -5.15 -30.53
C VAL A 525 -41.20 -5.48 -31.32
N SER A 526 -41.60 -4.61 -32.22
CA SER A 526 -42.79 -4.81 -33.05
C SER A 526 -42.54 -5.79 -34.20
N ALA A 527 -43.60 -6.42 -34.71
CA ALA A 527 -43.52 -7.31 -35.87
C ALA A 527 -42.83 -6.60 -37.07
N THR A 528 -42.10 -7.39 -37.88
CA THR A 528 -41.43 -6.95 -39.11
C THR A 528 -40.43 -5.77 -38.86
N SER A 529 -39.72 -5.81 -37.76
CA SER A 529 -38.74 -4.78 -37.43
C SER A 529 -37.36 -5.39 -37.05
N LEU A 530 -36.32 -4.55 -37.20
CA LEU A 530 -34.99 -4.77 -36.68
C LEU A 530 -34.69 -3.73 -35.62
N ALA A 531 -34.24 -4.14 -34.46
CA ALA A 531 -33.82 -3.24 -33.41
C ALA A 531 -32.46 -3.67 -32.85
N THR A 532 -31.59 -2.71 -32.65
CA THR A 532 -30.28 -2.94 -32.02
C THR A 532 -30.20 -2.13 -30.73
N PHE A 533 -29.81 -2.75 -29.66
CA PHE A 533 -29.70 -2.15 -28.34
C PHE A 533 -28.23 -2.17 -27.89
N ASP A 534 -27.71 -1.00 -27.55
CA ASP A 534 -26.41 -0.87 -26.88
C ASP A 534 -26.59 -1.26 -25.40
N LEU A 535 -25.88 -2.30 -24.97
CA LEU A 535 -25.89 -2.82 -23.61
C LEU A 535 -24.70 -2.31 -22.78
N THR A 536 -23.79 -1.57 -23.38
CA THR A 536 -22.59 -1.03 -22.72
C THR A 536 -22.92 -0.22 -21.45
N PRO A 537 -23.95 0.65 -21.44
CA PRO A 537 -24.27 1.44 -20.24
C PRO A 537 -24.77 0.62 -19.04
N TYR A 538 -25.27 -0.59 -19.30
CA TYR A 538 -25.82 -1.46 -18.24
C TYR A 538 -24.77 -2.34 -17.54
N ASP A 539 -23.50 -2.34 -18.01
CA ASP A 539 -22.39 -3.15 -17.47
C ASP A 539 -22.78 -4.61 -17.18
N ILE A 540 -23.46 -5.23 -18.13
CA ILE A 540 -23.87 -6.64 -18.00
C ILE A 540 -22.64 -7.51 -18.19
N SER A 541 -22.14 -8.03 -17.07
CA SER A 541 -20.94 -8.90 -17.02
C SER A 541 -21.35 -10.34 -16.72
N ILE A 542 -20.74 -11.30 -17.43
CA ILE A 542 -20.93 -12.74 -17.22
C ILE A 542 -19.63 -13.29 -16.63
N PHE A 543 -19.70 -13.86 -15.43
CA PHE A 543 -18.57 -14.44 -14.74
C PHE A 543 -18.35 -15.90 -15.15
N PRO A 544 -17.16 -16.47 -14.91
CA PRO A 544 -16.92 -17.87 -15.15
C PRO A 544 -17.95 -18.78 -14.46
N GLY A 545 -18.61 -19.63 -15.24
CA GLY A 545 -19.70 -20.49 -14.80
C GLY A 545 -21.10 -19.90 -15.00
N ASP A 546 -21.23 -18.59 -15.18
CA ASP A 546 -22.52 -17.97 -15.46
C ASP A 546 -23.03 -18.31 -16.86
N THR A 547 -24.35 -18.33 -16.97
CA THR A 547 -25.09 -18.47 -18.22
C THR A 547 -26.00 -17.28 -18.46
N ILE A 548 -26.16 -16.90 -19.71
CA ILE A 548 -27.15 -15.91 -20.15
C ILE A 548 -27.98 -16.53 -21.27
N SER A 549 -29.30 -16.32 -21.22
CA SER A 549 -30.19 -16.66 -22.33
C SER A 549 -30.87 -15.40 -22.85
N PHE A 550 -30.79 -15.21 -24.15
CA PHE A 550 -31.61 -14.27 -24.92
C PHE A 550 -32.88 -15.01 -25.31
N ALA A 551 -33.93 -14.79 -24.56
CA ALA A 551 -35.18 -15.51 -24.68
C ALA A 551 -36.32 -14.59 -25.11
N ALA A 552 -37.17 -15.10 -25.97
CA ALA A 552 -38.26 -14.33 -26.56
C ALA A 552 -39.62 -15.07 -26.48
N PHE A 553 -40.70 -14.34 -26.54
CA PHE A 553 -42.03 -14.82 -26.81
C PHE A 553 -42.85 -13.77 -27.56
N GLY A 554 -43.78 -14.23 -28.40
CA GLY A 554 -44.75 -13.41 -29.11
C GLY A 554 -46.00 -13.13 -28.27
N THR A 555 -46.77 -12.13 -28.63
CA THR A 555 -48.04 -11.80 -27.91
C THR A 555 -49.29 -12.23 -28.64
N ALA A 556 -49.28 -12.37 -29.93
CA ALA A 556 -50.49 -12.69 -30.72
C ALA A 556 -50.30 -13.75 -31.82
N SER A 557 -49.08 -13.99 -32.25
CA SER A 557 -48.72 -14.99 -33.24
C SER A 557 -47.34 -15.54 -33.01
N THR A 558 -46.93 -16.50 -33.82
CA THR A 558 -45.61 -17.17 -33.72
C THR A 558 -44.64 -16.62 -34.82
N PRO A 559 -44.03 -15.46 -34.62
CA PRO A 559 -43.12 -14.85 -35.59
C PRO A 559 -41.77 -15.57 -35.62
N LEU A 560 -41.04 -15.41 -36.72
CA LEU A 560 -39.61 -15.66 -36.75
C LEU A 560 -38.89 -14.61 -35.93
N VAL A 561 -38.01 -15.01 -35.04
CA VAL A 561 -37.16 -14.13 -34.25
C VAL A 561 -35.72 -14.52 -34.40
N GLY A 562 -34.91 -13.59 -34.90
CA GLY A 562 -33.45 -13.68 -34.93
C GLY A 562 -32.84 -12.80 -33.85
N VAL A 563 -31.79 -13.28 -33.24
CA VAL A 563 -31.00 -12.54 -32.22
C VAL A 563 -29.53 -12.64 -32.57
N THR A 564 -28.84 -11.51 -32.62
CA THR A 564 -27.37 -11.45 -32.68
C THR A 564 -26.87 -10.78 -31.39
N ALA A 565 -26.03 -11.44 -30.65
CA ALA A 565 -25.40 -10.89 -29.46
C ALA A 565 -23.90 -10.62 -29.74
N VAL A 566 -23.41 -9.51 -29.22
CA VAL A 566 -22.01 -9.10 -29.35
C VAL A 566 -21.47 -8.84 -27.96
N TRP A 567 -20.27 -9.36 -27.68
CA TRP A 567 -19.62 -9.18 -26.40
C TRP A 567 -18.09 -9.06 -26.53
N ASN A 568 -17.46 -8.47 -25.50
CA ASN A 568 -16.01 -8.54 -25.36
C ASN A 568 -15.65 -9.65 -24.37
N GLU A 569 -14.60 -10.37 -24.69
CA GLU A 569 -13.95 -11.32 -23.80
C GLU A 569 -12.70 -10.68 -23.22
N ASP A 570 -12.76 -10.28 -21.97
CA ASP A 570 -11.62 -9.73 -21.26
C ASP A 570 -10.79 -10.88 -20.68
N ILE A 571 -9.96 -11.55 -21.58
CA ILE A 571 -9.15 -12.75 -21.32
C ILE A 571 -7.80 -12.38 -20.70
#